data_c23df8d98c45a29832983b7e3216d268
#
_entry.id   c23df8d98c45a29832983b7e3216d268
#
_cell.length_a   1.000
_cell.length_b   1.000
_cell.length_c   1.000
_cell.angle_alpha   90.00
_cell.angle_beta   90.00
_cell.angle_gamma   90.00
#
_symmetry.space_group_name_H-M   'P 1'
#
loop_
_entity.id
_entity.type
_entity.pdbx_description
1 polymer ?
#
loop_
_entity_poly.entity_id
_entity_poly.type
_entity_poly.pdbx_seq_one_letter_code
_entity_poly.pdbx_strand_id
1 'polypeptide(L)'
;MSAQRVDAVAQEYAERGWPVFPCHTPTHVGCSCCRDDCSSPGKHPRTASGLRDATTDPGVVASWWRRWPNANIGIVTGRASGLVVIDIDPRHGGIESMQDLVRRHGPLPPGPRVRTGSGGWHLVYAQPD
;
A
#
# COMPACT_ATOMS: atom_id res chain seq x y z
N MET A 1 20.23 7.11 -13.10
CA MET A 1 19.36 7.50 -11.96
C MET A 1 19.37 6.41 -10.92
N SER A 2 19.65 6.76 -9.69
CA SER A 2 19.55 5.81 -8.58
C SER A 2 18.07 5.56 -8.25
N ALA A 3 17.72 4.31 -7.95
CA ALA A 3 16.39 3.99 -7.45
C ALA A 3 16.18 4.68 -6.10
N GLN A 4 14.97 5.19 -5.88
CA GLN A 4 14.62 5.80 -4.62
C GLN A 4 14.60 4.73 -3.51
N ARG A 5 15.25 5.02 -2.39
CA ARG A 5 15.33 4.07 -1.28
C ARG A 5 13.96 3.93 -0.62
N VAL A 6 13.60 2.70 -0.29
CA VAL A 6 12.30 2.39 0.33
C VAL A 6 12.14 3.09 1.68
N ASP A 7 13.20 3.10 2.50
CA ASP A 7 13.17 3.77 3.80
C ASP A 7 12.89 5.28 3.67
N ALA A 8 13.48 5.94 2.67
CA ALA A 8 13.23 7.34 2.42
C ALA A 8 11.77 7.60 2.00
N VAL A 9 11.20 6.72 1.19
CA VAL A 9 9.79 6.81 0.78
C VAL A 9 8.87 6.61 1.97
N ALA A 10 9.15 5.64 2.84
CA ALA A 10 8.37 5.41 4.05
C ALA A 10 8.38 6.63 4.97
N GLN A 11 9.55 7.27 5.15
CA GLN A 11 9.66 8.49 5.93
C GLN A 11 8.87 9.64 5.32
N GLU A 12 8.91 9.78 4.00
CA GLU A 12 8.15 10.80 3.29
C GLU A 12 6.65 10.65 3.50
N TYR A 13 6.13 9.43 3.46
CA TYR A 13 4.72 9.15 3.75
C TYR A 13 4.37 9.49 5.19
N ALA A 14 5.23 9.11 6.14
CA ALA A 14 5.02 9.42 7.55
C ALA A 14 5.00 10.94 7.79
N GLU A 15 5.87 11.71 7.13
CA GLU A 15 5.90 13.16 7.21
C GLU A 15 4.60 13.80 6.70
N ARG A 16 3.91 13.15 5.77
CA ARG A 16 2.60 13.59 5.28
C ARG A 16 1.47 13.31 6.25
N GLY A 17 1.75 12.63 7.37
CA GLY A 17 0.74 12.22 8.34
C GLY A 17 0.05 10.90 7.98
N TRP A 18 0.63 10.12 7.08
CA TRP A 18 0.11 8.80 6.70
C TRP A 18 0.82 7.72 7.52
N PRO A 19 0.12 7.05 8.44
CA PRO A 19 0.75 5.98 9.22
C PRO A 19 1.19 4.84 8.31
N VAL A 20 2.45 4.42 8.48
CA VAL A 20 3.06 3.35 7.69
C VAL A 20 3.43 2.16 8.55
N PHE A 21 3.59 1.01 7.93
CA PHE A 21 4.07 -0.21 8.55
C PHE A 21 4.85 -1.04 7.53
N PRO A 22 5.83 -1.85 7.98
CA PRO A 22 6.58 -2.69 7.05
C PRO A 22 5.79 -3.95 6.70
N CYS A 23 5.82 -4.31 5.42
CA CYS A 23 5.22 -5.54 4.91
C CYS A 23 6.27 -6.53 4.45
N HIS A 24 5.91 -7.81 4.43
CA HIS A 24 6.72 -8.85 3.83
C HIS A 24 6.95 -8.59 2.35
N THR A 25 7.92 -9.26 1.77
CA THR A 25 8.27 -9.18 0.36
C THR A 25 8.08 -10.52 -0.32
N PRO A 26 7.72 -10.55 -1.61
CA PRO A 26 7.67 -11.81 -2.37
C PRO A 26 9.09 -12.33 -2.56
N THR A 27 9.23 -13.67 -2.61
CA THR A 27 10.48 -14.36 -2.87
C THR A 27 10.29 -15.34 -4.02
N HIS A 28 11.37 -15.99 -4.47
CA HIS A 28 11.30 -17.01 -5.52
C HIS A 28 10.39 -18.19 -5.16
N VAL A 29 10.25 -18.44 -3.85
CA VAL A 29 9.47 -19.59 -3.34
C VAL A 29 8.18 -19.19 -2.65
N GLY A 30 7.82 -17.90 -2.69
CA GLY A 30 6.57 -17.42 -2.09
C GLY A 30 6.72 -16.09 -1.39
N CYS A 31 6.92 -16.10 -0.09
CA CYS A 31 6.95 -14.89 0.75
C CYS A 31 8.10 -14.93 1.74
N SER A 32 8.61 -13.75 2.09
CA SER A 32 9.66 -13.60 3.12
C SER A 32 9.22 -14.07 4.51
N CYS A 33 7.92 -14.32 4.73
CA CYS A 33 7.42 -14.92 5.97
C CYS A 33 7.80 -16.40 6.12
N CYS A 34 8.27 -17.02 5.05
CA CYS A 34 8.71 -18.43 4.99
C CYS A 34 7.60 -19.45 5.27
N ARG A 35 6.33 -19.07 5.13
CA ARG A 35 5.20 -20.00 5.28
C ARG A 35 4.78 -20.50 3.92
N ASP A 36 4.68 -21.82 3.78
CA ASP A 36 4.26 -22.46 2.52
C ASP A 36 2.81 -22.14 2.17
N ASP A 37 1.97 -21.88 3.17
CA ASP A 37 0.55 -21.60 3.03
C ASP A 37 0.23 -20.11 3.00
N CYS A 38 1.22 -19.25 2.76
CA CYS A 38 1.00 -17.80 2.71
C CYS A 38 0.06 -17.43 1.56
N SER A 39 -1.11 -16.88 1.90
CA SER A 39 -2.13 -16.49 0.92
C SER A 39 -1.91 -15.11 0.31
N SER A 40 -0.99 -14.32 0.87
CA SER A 40 -0.74 -12.94 0.45
C SER A 40 0.76 -12.62 0.41
N PRO A 41 1.54 -13.28 -0.47
CA PRO A 41 2.99 -13.08 -0.53
C PRO A 41 3.34 -11.60 -0.75
N GLY A 42 4.18 -11.07 0.14
CA GLY A 42 4.64 -9.68 0.06
C GLY A 42 3.60 -8.62 0.41
N LYS A 43 2.43 -9.01 0.89
CA LYS A 43 1.30 -8.09 1.10
C LYS A 43 0.74 -8.10 2.52
N HIS A 44 1.45 -8.68 3.47
CA HIS A 44 0.98 -8.68 4.86
C HIS A 44 2.05 -8.10 5.79
N PRO A 45 1.61 -7.56 6.96
CA PRO A 45 2.53 -6.86 7.86
C PRO A 45 3.59 -7.78 8.47
N ARG A 46 4.78 -7.21 8.70
CA ARG A 46 5.85 -7.86 9.46
C ARG A 46 5.70 -7.68 10.97
N THR A 47 4.92 -6.70 11.40
CA THR A 47 4.78 -6.35 12.82
C THR A 47 3.83 -7.29 13.55
N ALA A 48 4.04 -7.43 14.86
CA ALA A 48 3.29 -8.38 15.69
C ALA A 48 1.78 -8.10 15.74
N SER A 49 1.39 -6.82 15.77
CA SER A 49 -0.02 -6.40 15.81
C SER A 49 -0.52 -5.91 14.44
N GLY A 50 0.20 -6.22 13.36
CA GLY A 50 -0.22 -5.90 12.02
C GLY A 50 -0.31 -4.39 11.77
N LEU A 51 -1.37 -3.98 11.12
CA LEU A 51 -1.58 -2.56 10.80
C LEU A 51 -1.82 -1.68 12.03
N ARG A 52 -2.14 -2.26 13.18
CA ARG A 52 -2.27 -1.50 14.44
C ARG A 52 -0.95 -0.89 14.89
N ASP A 53 0.18 -1.44 14.45
CA ASP A 53 1.50 -0.91 14.75
C ASP A 53 1.88 0.27 13.84
N ALA A 54 1.07 0.59 12.83
CA ALA A 54 1.36 1.68 11.90
C ALA A 54 1.59 3.00 12.63
N THR A 55 2.57 3.76 12.16
CA THR A 55 3.00 4.97 12.85
C THR A 55 3.49 6.04 11.89
N THR A 56 3.47 7.29 12.35
CA THR A 56 4.13 8.42 11.70
C THR A 56 5.42 8.83 12.41
N ASP A 57 5.81 8.10 13.47
CA ASP A 57 7.02 8.40 14.24
C ASP A 57 8.28 8.05 13.41
N PRO A 58 9.11 9.05 13.05
CA PRO A 58 10.27 8.80 12.18
C PRO A 58 11.31 7.87 12.82
N GLY A 59 11.43 7.85 14.13
CA GLY A 59 12.35 6.95 14.84
C GLY A 59 11.94 5.49 14.71
N VAL A 60 10.66 5.21 14.88
CA VAL A 60 10.11 3.85 14.73
C VAL A 60 10.23 3.40 13.27
N VAL A 61 9.86 4.25 12.32
CA VAL A 61 9.99 3.96 10.88
C VAL A 61 11.44 3.64 10.54
N ALA A 62 12.39 4.44 11.01
CA ALA A 62 13.82 4.19 10.77
C ALA A 62 14.25 2.83 11.34
N SER A 63 13.78 2.46 12.53
CA SER A 63 14.13 1.19 13.15
C SER A 63 13.63 -0.01 12.34
N TRP A 64 12.42 0.08 11.80
CA TRP A 64 11.86 -0.99 10.97
C TRP A 64 12.67 -1.21 9.70
N TRP A 65 13.03 -0.14 8.98
CA TRP A 65 13.75 -0.29 7.71
C TRP A 65 15.26 -0.56 7.89
N ARG A 66 15.81 -0.31 9.08
CA ARG A 66 17.13 -0.86 9.44
C ARG A 66 17.07 -2.38 9.61
N ARG A 67 16.01 -2.88 10.25
CA ARG A 67 15.83 -4.31 10.47
C ARG A 67 15.43 -5.05 9.19
N TRP A 68 14.58 -4.44 8.37
CA TRP A 68 14.06 -5.03 7.13
C TRP A 68 14.23 -4.05 5.96
N PRO A 69 15.47 -3.92 5.42
CA PRO A 69 15.75 -2.90 4.40
C PRO A 69 14.93 -3.02 3.12
N ASN A 70 14.47 -4.24 2.80
CA ASN A 70 13.69 -4.51 1.59
C ASN A 70 12.19 -4.61 1.84
N ALA A 71 11.73 -4.32 3.06
CA ALA A 71 10.31 -4.42 3.38
C ALA A 71 9.46 -3.53 2.46
N ASN A 72 8.33 -4.05 2.02
CA ASN A 72 7.33 -3.25 1.33
C ASN A 72 6.65 -2.30 2.32
N ILE A 73 6.10 -1.21 1.81
CA ILE A 73 5.43 -0.19 2.64
C ILE A 73 3.93 -0.41 2.61
N GLY A 74 3.34 -0.60 3.79
CA GLY A 74 1.90 -0.51 3.97
C GLY A 74 1.52 0.88 4.46
N ILE A 75 0.39 1.39 4.00
CA ILE A 75 -0.19 2.67 4.44
C ILE A 75 -1.60 2.40 4.96
N VAL A 76 -1.91 2.90 6.13
CA VAL A 76 -3.28 2.81 6.67
C VAL A 76 -4.16 3.83 5.94
N THR A 77 -5.29 3.37 5.41
CA THR A 77 -6.29 4.23 4.77
C THR A 77 -7.37 4.65 5.76
N GLY A 78 -8.27 5.51 5.33
CA GLY A 78 -9.37 5.97 6.16
C GLY A 78 -8.99 7.13 7.08
N ARG A 79 -9.61 7.19 8.24
CA ARG A 79 -9.46 8.32 9.18
C ARG A 79 -8.02 8.62 9.57
N ALA A 80 -7.22 7.60 9.79
CA ALA A 80 -5.85 7.76 10.28
C ALA A 80 -4.97 8.55 9.32
N SER A 81 -5.21 8.43 8.01
CA SER A 81 -4.43 9.11 6.96
C SER A 81 -5.23 10.14 6.19
N GLY A 82 -6.57 10.09 6.26
CA GLY A 82 -7.43 10.88 5.40
C GLY A 82 -7.46 10.42 3.95
N LEU A 83 -7.03 9.18 3.67
CA LEU A 83 -6.96 8.62 2.32
C LEU A 83 -8.05 7.59 2.08
N VAL A 84 -8.64 7.66 0.89
CA VAL A 84 -9.52 6.62 0.34
C VAL A 84 -8.89 6.09 -0.93
N VAL A 85 -8.83 4.77 -1.04
CA VAL A 85 -8.23 4.09 -2.21
C VAL A 85 -9.31 3.28 -2.91
N ILE A 86 -9.45 3.48 -4.21
CA ILE A 86 -10.29 2.62 -5.07
C ILE A 86 -9.35 1.62 -5.72
N ASP A 87 -9.59 0.35 -5.45
CA ASP A 87 -8.80 -0.75 -6.02
C ASP A 87 -9.51 -1.32 -7.24
N ILE A 88 -8.91 -1.16 -8.41
CA ILE A 88 -9.40 -1.74 -9.67
C ILE A 88 -8.60 -2.99 -9.95
N ASP A 89 -9.17 -4.15 -9.62
CA ASP A 89 -8.51 -5.44 -9.79
C ASP A 89 -9.06 -6.14 -11.05
N PRO A 90 -8.24 -6.30 -12.11
CA PRO A 90 -8.69 -6.94 -13.35
C PRO A 90 -9.03 -8.42 -13.15
N ARG A 91 -8.47 -9.08 -12.13
CA ARG A 91 -8.75 -10.49 -11.85
C ARG A 91 -10.17 -10.74 -11.32
N HIS A 92 -10.83 -9.68 -10.85
CA HIS A 92 -12.18 -9.75 -10.27
C HIS A 92 -13.19 -8.90 -11.03
N GLY A 93 -12.94 -8.65 -12.32
CA GLY A 93 -13.85 -7.86 -13.16
C GLY A 93 -13.85 -6.36 -12.83
N GLY A 94 -12.79 -5.86 -12.18
CA GLY A 94 -12.74 -4.46 -11.74
C GLY A 94 -12.74 -3.45 -12.87
N ILE A 95 -12.11 -3.77 -14.01
CA ILE A 95 -12.06 -2.87 -15.17
C ILE A 95 -13.46 -2.65 -15.73
N GLU A 96 -14.20 -3.73 -15.95
CA GLU A 96 -15.57 -3.68 -16.48
C GLU A 96 -16.53 -2.98 -15.52
N SER A 97 -16.38 -3.25 -14.22
CA SER A 97 -17.18 -2.60 -13.19
C SER A 97 -16.93 -1.10 -13.15
N MET A 98 -15.68 -0.67 -13.27
CA MET A 98 -15.32 0.75 -13.29
C MET A 98 -15.85 1.44 -14.55
N GLN A 99 -15.74 0.79 -15.70
CA GLN A 99 -16.29 1.32 -16.95
C GLN A 99 -17.80 1.54 -16.84
N ASP A 100 -18.51 0.62 -16.22
CA ASP A 100 -19.94 0.73 -16.00
C ASP A 100 -20.30 1.89 -15.07
N LEU A 101 -19.55 2.05 -13.97
CA LEU A 101 -19.75 3.18 -13.06
C LEU A 101 -19.52 4.53 -13.75
N VAL A 102 -18.47 4.64 -14.57
CA VAL A 102 -18.16 5.87 -15.31
C VAL A 102 -19.27 6.18 -16.33
N ARG A 103 -19.82 5.17 -17.00
CA ARG A 103 -20.94 5.38 -17.92
C ARG A 103 -22.17 5.91 -17.20
N ARG A 104 -22.45 5.44 -15.99
CA ARG A 104 -23.65 5.82 -15.23
C ARG A 104 -23.51 7.17 -14.54
N HIS A 105 -22.32 7.49 -14.04
CA HIS A 105 -22.12 8.61 -13.12
C HIS A 105 -21.14 9.66 -13.63
N GLY A 106 -20.54 9.45 -14.80
CA GLY A 106 -19.54 10.33 -15.35
C GLY A 106 -18.12 9.98 -14.92
N PRO A 107 -17.11 10.72 -15.44
CA PRO A 107 -15.71 10.42 -15.16
C PRO A 107 -15.36 10.65 -13.72
N LEU A 108 -14.36 9.86 -13.24
CA LEU A 108 -13.81 10.03 -11.90
C LEU A 108 -13.04 11.36 -11.81
N PRO A 109 -13.01 11.99 -10.61
CA PRO A 109 -12.16 13.14 -10.40
C PRO A 109 -10.69 12.80 -10.67
N PRO A 110 -9.87 13.75 -11.18
CA PRO A 110 -8.44 13.50 -11.33
C PRO A 110 -7.78 13.33 -9.97
N GLY A 111 -6.75 12.50 -9.91
CA GLY A 111 -6.00 12.23 -8.69
C GLY A 111 -4.86 11.28 -8.95
N PRO A 112 -3.98 11.08 -7.95
CA PRO A 112 -2.88 10.14 -8.05
C PRO A 112 -3.38 8.72 -8.27
N ARG A 113 -2.61 7.95 -9.05
CA ARG A 113 -2.90 6.53 -9.25
C ARG A 113 -1.62 5.73 -9.29
N VAL A 114 -1.70 4.50 -8.81
CA VAL A 114 -0.57 3.57 -8.73
C VAL A 114 -0.94 2.32 -9.51
N ARG A 115 -0.05 1.88 -10.38
CA ARG A 115 -0.19 0.62 -11.09
C ARG A 115 0.07 -0.53 -10.13
N THR A 116 -0.83 -1.50 -10.06
CA THR A 116 -0.65 -2.67 -9.19
C THR A 116 0.09 -3.79 -9.92
N GLY A 117 0.65 -4.74 -9.15
CA GLY A 117 1.37 -5.88 -9.70
C GLY A 117 0.52 -6.79 -10.58
N SER A 118 -0.80 -6.80 -10.41
CA SER A 118 -1.73 -7.60 -11.21
C SER A 118 -2.20 -6.89 -12.49
N GLY A 119 -1.67 -5.69 -12.77
CA GLY A 119 -2.06 -4.89 -13.94
C GLY A 119 -3.29 -4.02 -13.70
N GLY A 120 -3.72 -3.88 -12.47
CA GLY A 120 -4.80 -2.99 -12.07
C GLY A 120 -4.30 -1.63 -11.61
N TRP A 121 -5.14 -0.93 -10.86
CA TRP A 121 -4.86 0.42 -10.38
C TRP A 121 -5.36 0.64 -8.97
N HIS A 122 -4.59 1.40 -8.19
CA HIS A 122 -5.07 2.07 -6.99
C HIS A 122 -5.28 3.54 -7.30
N LEU A 123 -6.50 4.01 -7.17
CA LEU A 123 -6.83 5.44 -7.31
C LEU A 123 -6.92 6.03 -5.91
N VAL A 124 -6.13 7.07 -5.65
CA VAL A 124 -5.97 7.63 -4.30
C VAL A 124 -6.67 8.98 -4.22
N TYR A 125 -7.57 9.12 -3.26
CA TYR A 125 -8.33 10.34 -3.03
C TYR A 125 -8.30 10.74 -1.56
N ALA A 126 -8.56 12.01 -1.28
CA ALA A 126 -8.82 12.47 0.08
C ALA A 126 -10.17 11.94 0.56
N GLN A 127 -10.23 11.52 1.82
CA GLN A 127 -11.49 11.09 2.42
C GLN A 127 -12.41 12.29 2.55
N PRO A 128 -13.68 12.20 2.10
CA PRO A 128 -14.66 13.27 2.30
C PRO A 128 -14.96 13.47 3.78
N ASP A 129 -15.31 14.70 4.16
CA ASP A 129 -15.74 15.05 5.51
C ASP A 129 -17.07 14.41 5.88
#